data_2fc83904fec1eb83c2ed13570b732795
#
_entry.id   2fc83904fec1eb83c2ed13570b732795
#
_cell.length_a   1.000
_cell.length_b   1.000
_cell.length_c   1.000
_cell.angle_alpha   90.00
_cell.angle_beta   90.00
_cell.angle_gamma   90.00
#
_symmetry.space_group_name_H-M   'P 1'
#
loop_
_entity.id
_entity.type
_entity.pdbx_description
1 polymer ?
#
loop_
_entity_poly.entity_id
_entity_poly.type
_entity_poly.pdbx_seq_one_letter_code
_entity_poly.pdbx_strand_id
1 'polypeptide(L)'
;ETGCSYVICGHSERRQILCESDEFVGKKVKIVLAYGMTPILCVGETLEERESGQMKTRLLEEMRAALSGLSPEELLRTVIAYEPVWAIVYSQNNRSVFIRGSRRTDTNFVWRFRNRREYFFFP
;
A
#
# COMPACT_ATOMS: atom_id res chain seq x y z
N GLU A 1 -20.75 8.87 -13.24
CA GLU A 1 -19.33 9.24 -13.06
C GLU A 1 -19.16 9.89 -11.70
N THR A 2 -18.34 9.29 -10.82
CA THR A 2 -18.17 9.73 -9.42
C THR A 2 -17.15 10.86 -9.26
N GLY A 3 -16.43 11.25 -10.34
CA GLY A 3 -15.36 12.25 -10.29
C GLY A 3 -14.11 11.80 -9.51
N CYS A 4 -13.95 10.48 -9.28
CA CYS A 4 -12.84 9.93 -8.53
C CYS A 4 -11.54 10.02 -9.34
N SER A 5 -10.47 10.55 -8.75
CA SER A 5 -9.14 10.64 -9.38
C SER A 5 -8.15 9.61 -8.82
N TYR A 6 -8.40 9.09 -7.64
CA TYR A 6 -7.55 8.12 -6.95
C TYR A 6 -8.35 6.90 -6.52
N VAL A 7 -7.76 5.71 -6.60
CA VAL A 7 -8.39 4.45 -6.19
C VAL A 7 -7.43 3.64 -5.34
N ILE A 8 -7.87 3.27 -4.12
CA ILE A 8 -7.11 2.40 -3.22
C ILE A 8 -7.22 0.96 -3.72
N CYS A 9 -6.08 0.31 -3.91
CA CYS A 9 -5.97 -1.08 -4.36
C CYS A 9 -5.17 -1.90 -3.33
N GLY A 10 -5.68 -3.07 -2.95
CA GLY A 10 -4.96 -4.01 -2.09
C GLY A 10 -4.93 -3.64 -0.61
N HIS A 11 -5.90 -2.84 -0.12
CA HIS A 11 -6.05 -2.56 1.30
C HIS A 11 -6.09 -3.85 2.13
N SER A 12 -5.49 -3.85 3.31
CA SER A 12 -5.34 -5.03 4.17
C SER A 12 -6.67 -5.73 4.48
N GLU A 13 -7.74 -5.00 4.75
CA GLU A 13 -9.06 -5.58 4.99
C GLU A 13 -9.57 -6.37 3.79
N ARG A 14 -9.37 -5.87 2.57
CA ARG A 14 -9.81 -6.58 1.36
C ARG A 14 -8.99 -7.84 1.13
N ARG A 15 -7.70 -7.79 1.41
CA ARG A 15 -6.82 -8.97 1.34
C ARG A 15 -7.21 -10.03 2.37
N GLN A 16 -7.50 -9.62 3.61
CA GLN A 16 -7.80 -10.55 4.70
C GLN A 16 -9.25 -11.03 4.71
N ILE A 17 -10.22 -10.13 4.51
CA ILE A 17 -11.65 -10.47 4.61
C ILE A 17 -12.18 -11.03 3.30
N LEU A 18 -11.79 -10.44 2.16
CA LEU A 18 -12.26 -10.83 0.84
C LEU A 18 -11.27 -11.72 0.08
N CYS A 19 -10.15 -12.10 0.71
CA CYS A 19 -9.12 -12.97 0.14
C CYS A 19 -8.60 -12.50 -1.24
N GLU A 20 -8.45 -11.19 -1.42
CA GLU A 20 -7.89 -10.64 -2.66
C GLU A 20 -6.42 -11.02 -2.80
N SER A 21 -6.09 -11.77 -3.84
CA SER A 21 -4.70 -12.16 -4.13
C SER A 21 -3.87 -10.99 -4.69
N ASP A 22 -2.55 -11.12 -4.63
CA ASP A 22 -1.63 -10.12 -5.18
C ASP A 22 -1.84 -9.92 -6.68
N GLU A 23 -2.12 -11.00 -7.44
CA GLU A 23 -2.41 -10.94 -8.87
C GLU A 23 -3.73 -10.19 -9.14
N PHE A 24 -4.74 -10.41 -8.31
CA PHE A 24 -6.03 -9.71 -8.42
C PHE A 24 -5.88 -8.21 -8.15
N VAL A 25 -5.08 -7.85 -7.15
CA VAL A 25 -4.72 -6.45 -6.88
C VAL A 25 -3.98 -5.84 -8.07
N GLY A 26 -3.04 -6.57 -8.69
CA GLY A 26 -2.35 -6.13 -9.90
C GLY A 26 -3.29 -5.84 -11.07
N LYS A 27 -4.31 -6.68 -11.28
CA LYS A 27 -5.35 -6.42 -12.30
C LYS A 27 -6.12 -5.13 -12.01
N LYS A 28 -6.45 -4.85 -10.75
CA LYS A 28 -7.11 -3.59 -10.34
C LYS A 28 -6.24 -2.37 -10.62
N VAL A 29 -4.95 -2.43 -10.28
CA VAL A 29 -3.99 -1.34 -10.57
C VAL A 29 -3.98 -1.01 -12.06
N LYS A 30 -3.90 -2.02 -12.93
CA LYS A 30 -3.92 -1.85 -14.39
C LYS A 30 -5.23 -1.22 -14.90
N ILE A 31 -6.37 -1.67 -14.37
CA ILE A 31 -7.68 -1.12 -14.74
C ILE A 31 -7.76 0.36 -14.32
N VAL A 32 -7.36 0.71 -13.10
CA VAL A 32 -7.37 2.09 -12.61
C VAL A 32 -6.52 3.00 -13.51
N LEU A 33 -5.32 2.56 -13.90
CA LEU A 33 -4.45 3.28 -14.82
C LEU A 33 -5.06 3.43 -16.21
N ALA A 34 -5.70 2.39 -16.74
CA ALA A 34 -6.35 2.40 -18.05
C ALA A 34 -7.51 3.40 -18.11
N TYR A 35 -8.23 3.60 -17.00
CA TYR A 35 -9.27 4.63 -16.89
C TYR A 35 -8.73 6.04 -16.55
N GLY A 36 -7.44 6.25 -16.61
CA GLY A 36 -6.81 7.56 -16.39
C GLY A 36 -6.72 7.98 -14.92
N MET A 37 -7.12 7.13 -13.98
CA MET A 37 -7.05 7.38 -12.55
C MET A 37 -5.67 6.99 -11.97
N THR A 38 -5.39 7.43 -10.75
CA THR A 38 -4.16 7.12 -10.03
C THR A 38 -4.42 6.01 -9.00
N PRO A 39 -3.79 4.83 -9.12
CA PRO A 39 -3.89 3.80 -8.09
C PRO A 39 -3.03 4.15 -6.88
N ILE A 40 -3.58 3.90 -5.69
CA ILE A 40 -2.86 3.88 -4.41
C ILE A 40 -2.74 2.40 -4.03
N LEU A 41 -1.58 1.81 -4.29
CA LEU A 41 -1.31 0.42 -3.97
C LEU A 41 -0.91 0.29 -2.50
N CYS A 42 -1.74 -0.38 -1.71
CA CYS A 42 -1.42 -0.73 -0.33
C CYS A 42 -0.60 -2.02 -0.27
N VAL A 43 0.50 -1.95 0.47
CA VAL A 43 1.40 -3.09 0.75
C VAL A 43 1.75 -3.10 2.24
N GLY A 44 1.83 -4.29 2.82
CA GLY A 44 2.14 -4.40 4.24
C GLY A 44 2.19 -5.85 4.72
N GLU A 45 3.02 -6.08 5.71
CA GLU A 45 3.23 -7.37 6.34
C GLU A 45 2.32 -7.59 7.55
N THR A 46 2.09 -8.86 7.87
CA THR A 46 1.47 -9.30 9.12
C THR A 46 2.47 -9.24 10.28
N LEU A 47 1.98 -9.39 11.52
CA LEU A 47 2.85 -9.45 12.70
C LEU A 47 3.83 -10.64 12.63
N GLU A 48 3.35 -11.80 12.19
CA GLU A 48 4.16 -13.00 12.05
C GLU A 48 5.30 -12.82 11.03
N GLU A 49 4.99 -12.24 9.86
CA GLU A 49 6.00 -11.93 8.83
C GLU A 49 7.04 -10.92 9.34
N ARG A 50 6.62 -9.96 10.16
CA ARG A 50 7.52 -8.99 10.78
C ARG A 50 8.45 -9.65 11.82
N GLU A 51 7.90 -10.44 12.73
CA GLU A 51 8.65 -11.11 13.79
C GLU A 51 9.63 -12.17 13.25
N SER A 52 9.25 -12.83 12.16
CA SER A 52 10.13 -13.78 11.44
C SER A 52 11.15 -13.11 10.51
N GLY A 53 11.19 -11.75 10.43
CA GLY A 53 12.12 -11.02 9.58
C GLY A 53 11.76 -11.04 8.09
N GLN A 54 10.56 -11.47 7.71
CA GLN A 54 10.10 -11.61 6.32
C GLN A 54 9.46 -10.34 5.75
N MET A 55 9.36 -9.25 6.53
CA MET A 55 8.76 -7.99 6.10
C MET A 55 9.20 -7.55 4.70
N LYS A 56 10.51 -7.46 4.47
CA LYS A 56 11.05 -7.00 3.17
C LYS A 56 10.66 -7.92 2.02
N THR A 57 10.70 -9.22 2.24
CA THR A 57 10.33 -10.22 1.24
C THR A 57 8.86 -10.07 0.87
N ARG A 58 7.98 -9.98 1.87
CA ARG A 58 6.54 -9.82 1.65
C ARG A 58 6.20 -8.55 0.87
N LEU A 59 6.75 -7.41 1.27
CA LEU A 59 6.54 -6.13 0.57
C LEU A 59 7.00 -6.19 -0.89
N LEU A 60 8.15 -6.83 -1.15
CA LEU A 60 8.66 -6.98 -2.52
C LEU A 60 7.78 -7.91 -3.36
N GLU A 61 7.23 -8.98 -2.79
CA GLU A 61 6.30 -9.89 -3.47
C GLU A 61 5.02 -9.17 -3.87
N GLU A 62 4.38 -8.45 -2.96
CA GLU A 62 3.18 -7.68 -3.23
C GLU A 62 3.40 -6.62 -4.32
N MET A 63 4.51 -5.88 -4.22
CA MET A 63 4.85 -4.87 -5.23
C MET A 63 5.15 -5.50 -6.59
N ARG A 64 5.92 -6.59 -6.65
CA ARG A 64 6.24 -7.28 -7.91
C ARG A 64 5.00 -7.79 -8.61
N ALA A 65 4.09 -8.43 -7.88
CA ALA A 65 2.85 -8.94 -8.44
C ALA A 65 1.94 -7.82 -8.96
N ALA A 66 1.80 -6.74 -8.18
CA ALA A 66 0.92 -5.64 -8.52
C ALA A 66 1.46 -4.74 -9.64
N LEU A 67 2.77 -4.55 -9.73
CA LEU A 67 3.43 -3.63 -10.66
C LEU A 67 3.98 -4.33 -11.91
N SER A 68 3.89 -5.66 -11.99
CA SER A 68 4.38 -6.43 -13.12
C SER A 68 3.71 -6.02 -14.44
N GLY A 69 4.54 -5.72 -15.45
CA GLY A 69 4.10 -5.36 -16.80
C GLY A 69 3.57 -3.93 -16.93
N LEU A 70 3.77 -3.06 -15.92
CA LEU A 70 3.52 -1.63 -16.06
C LEU A 70 4.68 -0.94 -16.79
N SER A 71 4.36 0.07 -17.60
CA SER A 71 5.36 0.95 -18.21
C SER A 71 6.02 1.88 -17.17
N PRO A 72 7.18 2.50 -17.47
CA PRO A 72 7.78 3.48 -16.59
C PRO A 72 6.85 4.65 -16.24
N GLU A 73 6.04 5.10 -17.18
CA GLU A 73 5.05 6.18 -16.99
C GLU A 73 3.94 5.74 -16.05
N GLU A 74 3.45 4.51 -16.19
CA GLU A 74 2.42 3.93 -15.31
C GLU A 74 2.95 3.74 -13.90
N LEU A 75 4.20 3.30 -13.74
CA LEU A 75 4.87 3.22 -12.43
C LEU A 75 4.96 4.58 -11.75
N LEU A 76 5.31 5.64 -12.48
CA LEU A 76 5.37 7.01 -11.94
C LEU A 76 4.01 7.56 -11.53
N ARG A 77 2.93 7.04 -12.10
CA ARG A 77 1.55 7.40 -11.74
C ARG A 77 1.01 6.59 -10.58
N THR A 78 1.67 5.53 -10.17
CA THR A 78 1.22 4.67 -9.07
C THR A 78 1.79 5.18 -7.74
N VAL A 79 0.93 5.35 -6.75
CA VAL A 79 1.31 5.68 -5.37
C VAL A 79 1.43 4.39 -4.57
N ILE A 80 2.49 4.24 -3.79
CA ILE A 80 2.65 3.11 -2.87
C ILE A 80 2.34 3.59 -1.45
N ALA A 81 1.38 2.93 -0.80
CA ALA A 81 1.04 3.14 0.60
C ALA A 81 1.54 1.95 1.43
N TYR A 82 2.47 2.20 2.33
CA TYR A 82 2.88 1.17 3.30
C TYR A 82 1.91 1.15 4.47
N GLU A 83 1.31 0.00 4.69
CA GLU A 83 0.22 -0.18 5.63
C GLU A 83 0.47 -1.48 6.45
N PRO A 84 1.28 -1.40 7.56
CA PRO A 84 1.57 -2.59 8.35
C PRO A 84 0.27 -3.15 8.94
N VAL A 85 -0.11 -4.35 8.52
CA VAL A 85 -1.40 -4.98 8.86
C VAL A 85 -1.59 -5.12 10.37
N TRP A 86 -0.53 -5.47 11.07
CA TRP A 86 -0.51 -5.60 12.53
C TRP A 86 -0.81 -4.28 13.27
N ALA A 87 -0.43 -3.13 12.70
CA ALA A 87 -0.69 -1.83 13.32
C ALA A 87 -2.16 -1.42 13.20
N ILE A 88 -2.85 -1.80 12.12
CA ILE A 88 -4.27 -1.51 11.91
C ILE A 88 -5.13 -2.28 12.90
N VAL A 89 -4.85 -3.56 13.11
CA VAL A 89 -5.58 -4.40 14.07
C VAL A 89 -5.42 -3.87 15.50
N TYR A 90 -4.25 -3.36 15.86
CA TYR A 90 -4.02 -2.77 17.18
C TYR A 90 -4.73 -1.43 17.38
N SER A 91 -4.91 -0.63 16.33
CA SER A 91 -5.60 0.66 16.43
C SER A 91 -7.09 0.51 16.71
N GLN A 92 -7.73 -0.57 16.26
CA GLN A 92 -9.12 -0.89 16.57
C GLN A 92 -9.35 -1.25 18.05
N ASN A 93 -8.32 -1.68 18.75
CA ASN A 93 -8.37 -2.04 20.17
C ASN A 93 -7.90 -0.92 21.13
N ASN A 94 -7.91 0.34 20.69
CA ASN A 94 -7.56 1.53 21.49
C ASN A 94 -6.16 1.52 22.13
N ARG A 95 -5.21 0.80 21.54
CA ARG A 95 -3.80 0.83 21.94
C ARG A 95 -2.99 1.48 20.83
N SER A 96 -2.69 2.77 21.02
CA SER A 96 -1.78 3.52 20.15
C SER A 96 -0.42 2.82 20.12
N VAL A 97 -0.07 2.20 19.00
CA VAL A 97 1.28 1.68 18.79
C VAL A 97 2.13 2.82 18.25
N PHE A 98 2.98 3.36 19.10
CA PHE A 98 4.00 4.31 18.71
C PHE A 98 5.10 3.58 17.95
N ILE A 99 5.19 3.76 16.64
CA ILE A 99 6.43 3.43 15.91
C ILE A 99 7.42 4.56 16.17
N ARG A 100 8.45 4.26 16.96
CA ARG A 100 9.51 5.20 17.31
C ARG A 100 10.36 5.49 16.08
N GLY A 101 10.13 6.63 15.42
CA GLY A 101 10.92 7.05 14.25
C GLY A 101 10.45 8.35 13.59
N SER A 102 9.23 8.79 13.83
CA SER A 102 8.77 10.12 13.45
C SER A 102 7.95 10.73 14.58
N ARG A 103 8.18 11.98 14.84
CA ARG A 103 7.36 12.75 15.79
C ARG A 103 5.99 12.94 15.16
N ARG A 104 4.97 12.27 15.71
CA ARG A 104 3.53 12.27 15.44
C ARG A 104 3.01 11.01 14.75
N THR A 105 2.08 10.48 15.38
CA THR A 105 0.90 9.62 15.21
C THR A 105 0.38 9.40 13.78
N ASP A 106 1.19 8.88 12.84
CA ASP A 106 0.68 8.53 11.53
C ASP A 106 0.97 7.07 11.23
N THR A 107 -0.09 6.26 11.26
CA THR A 107 -0.07 4.82 11.02
C THR A 107 0.03 4.45 9.53
N ASN A 108 0.00 5.42 8.63
CA ASN A 108 0.03 5.19 7.20
C ASN A 108 1.15 5.99 6.53
N PHE A 109 2.09 5.29 5.89
CA PHE A 109 3.13 5.91 5.07
C PHE A 109 2.75 5.79 3.60
N VAL A 110 2.61 6.92 2.92
CA VAL A 110 2.39 6.95 1.47
C VAL A 110 3.71 7.27 0.77
N TRP A 111 4.19 6.33 -0.05
CA TRP A 111 5.37 6.52 -0.87
C TRP A 111 4.94 6.86 -2.30
N ARG A 112 5.41 8.00 -2.81
CA ARG A 112 5.27 8.33 -4.22
C ARG A 112 6.65 8.25 -4.88
N PHE A 113 6.81 7.41 -5.87
CA PHE A 113 7.97 7.43 -6.74
C PHE A 113 7.93 8.67 -7.64
N ARG A 114 8.41 9.78 -7.12
CA ARG A 114 8.71 10.95 -7.93
C ARG A 114 10.17 11.31 -7.68
N ASN A 115 11.01 11.10 -8.70
CA ASN A 115 12.40 11.57 -8.79
C ASN A 115 13.05 12.00 -7.45
N ARG A 116 13.61 11.05 -6.75
CA ARG A 116 14.63 11.08 -5.68
C ARG A 116 14.46 11.94 -4.43
N ARG A 117 13.46 12.80 -4.21
CA ARG A 117 13.52 13.70 -3.02
C ARG A 117 12.22 14.16 -2.34
N GLU A 118 11.04 13.62 -2.58
CA GLU A 118 9.84 14.13 -1.90
C GLU A 118 9.02 13.02 -1.23
N TYR A 119 8.92 13.14 0.09
CA TYR A 119 8.05 12.33 0.95
C TYR A 119 6.79 13.14 1.24
N PHE A 120 5.61 12.60 1.02
CA PHE A 120 4.37 13.22 1.43
C PHE A 120 3.71 12.39 2.53
N PHE A 121 3.42 13.08 3.64
CA PHE A 121 2.57 12.56 4.71
C PHE A 121 1.15 13.06 4.46
N PHE A 122 0.16 12.17 4.56
CA PHE A 122 -1.23 12.56 4.69
C PHE A 122 -1.67 12.29 6.13
N PRO A 123 -2.38 13.28 6.76
CA PRO A 123 -2.94 13.13 8.10
C PRO A 123 -4.09 12.14 8.15
#